data_0e0311e5d1a9da3f519fcc78f4a22da8
#
_entry.id   0e0311e5d1a9da3f519fcc78f4a22da8
#
_cell.length_a   1.000
_cell.length_b   1.000
_cell.length_c   1.000
_cell.angle_alpha   90.00
_cell.angle_beta   90.00
_cell.angle_gamma   90.00
#
_symmetry.space_group_name_H-M   'P 1'
#
loop_
_entity.id
_entity.type
_entity.pdbx_description
1 polymer ?
#
loop_
_entity_poly.entity_id
_entity_poly.type
_entity_poly.pdbx_seq_one_letter_code
_entity_poly.pdbx_strand_id
1 'polypeptide(L)'
;MHGFFCNRGFWNPWMACLRAAEIPYVAVNLEPPFGSIDAYAESIDAAVRRVQEATTRPPVVVAHSMGGLAVRSWLARSDAADRVQRVFTLGTPHGGTWLARFSSTLNGRQMRIGSPWLDALSNVEATRNKNSLFVCYYSNCDNIVFPASLAILPGAESRCVEGLAHVHLAFEPPVMGEIVREIEATEPLPARTRAHALSG
;
A
#
# COMPACT_ATOMS: atom_id res chain seq x y z
N MET A 1 3.68 3.27 1.24
CA MET A 1 2.61 4.13 1.82
C MET A 1 2.30 3.62 3.22
N HIS A 2 2.41 4.47 4.26
CA HIS A 2 2.19 4.07 5.66
C HIS A 2 0.70 3.99 6.05
N GLY A 3 0.42 3.43 7.23
CA GLY A 3 -0.92 3.31 7.78
C GLY A 3 -1.37 4.52 8.62
N PHE A 4 -2.54 4.36 9.25
CA PHE A 4 -3.11 5.30 10.18
C PHE A 4 -2.22 5.50 11.41
N PHE A 5 -2.12 6.70 11.96
CA PHE A 5 -1.20 7.09 13.04
C PHE A 5 0.30 6.92 12.76
N CYS A 6 0.69 6.66 11.52
CA CYS A 6 2.08 6.51 11.13
C CYS A 6 2.56 7.71 10.29
N ASN A 7 3.85 7.70 9.98
CA ASN A 7 4.48 8.59 9.02
C ASN A 7 5.52 7.79 8.19
N ARG A 8 6.25 8.44 7.31
CA ARG A 8 7.27 7.78 6.47
C ARG A 8 8.35 7.03 7.26
N GLY A 9 8.61 7.41 8.51
CA GLY A 9 9.56 6.72 9.40
C GLY A 9 9.17 5.28 9.72
N PHE A 10 7.89 4.91 9.56
CA PHE A 10 7.43 3.53 9.60
C PHE A 10 8.24 2.62 8.65
N TRP A 11 8.70 3.15 7.54
CA TRP A 11 9.41 2.41 6.50
C TRP A 11 10.93 2.33 6.70
N ASN A 12 11.48 2.80 7.83
CA ASN A 12 12.93 2.78 8.07
C ASN A 12 13.59 1.40 7.82
N PRO A 13 13.03 0.26 8.29
CA PRO A 13 13.60 -1.07 7.99
C PRO A 13 13.57 -1.39 6.48
N TRP A 14 12.47 -1.07 5.80
CA TRP A 14 12.35 -1.23 4.35
C TRP A 14 13.35 -0.37 3.59
N MET A 15 13.48 0.89 3.99
CA MET A 15 14.43 1.81 3.35
C MET A 15 15.88 1.34 3.52
N ALA A 16 16.22 0.71 4.64
CA ALA A 16 17.53 0.09 4.83
C ALA A 16 17.73 -1.10 3.88
N CYS A 17 16.73 -1.98 3.79
CA CYS A 17 16.75 -3.14 2.90
C CYS A 17 16.86 -2.73 1.41
N LEU A 18 16.02 -1.78 0.97
CA LEU A 18 16.04 -1.30 -0.42
C LEU A 18 17.35 -0.59 -0.78
N ARG A 19 17.95 0.16 0.16
CA ARG A 19 19.28 0.73 -0.05
C ARG A 19 20.37 -0.34 -0.20
N ALA A 20 20.31 -1.38 0.62
CA ALA A 20 21.25 -2.49 0.53
C ALA A 20 21.15 -3.26 -0.79
N ALA A 21 19.93 -3.32 -1.35
CA ALA A 21 19.64 -3.91 -2.66
C ALA A 21 19.82 -2.92 -3.84
N GLU A 22 20.27 -1.69 -3.58
CA GLU A 22 20.41 -0.62 -4.59
C GLU A 22 19.11 -0.30 -5.37
N ILE A 23 17.95 -0.56 -4.77
CA ILE A 23 16.62 -0.29 -5.35
C ILE A 23 16.21 1.17 -5.06
N PRO A 24 15.95 2.01 -6.08
CA PRO A 24 15.42 3.36 -5.89
C PRO A 24 14.03 3.34 -5.26
N TYR A 25 13.77 4.24 -4.31
CA TYR A 25 12.48 4.30 -3.62
C TYR A 25 12.08 5.71 -3.19
N VAL A 26 10.78 5.90 -2.96
CA VAL A 26 10.20 7.08 -2.30
C VAL A 26 9.30 6.60 -1.14
N ALA A 27 9.53 7.10 0.06
CA ALA A 27 8.65 6.91 1.20
C ALA A 27 7.77 8.16 1.37
N VAL A 28 6.45 7.99 1.29
CA VAL A 28 5.47 9.07 1.28
C VAL A 28 4.91 9.33 2.68
N ASN A 29 4.75 10.60 3.05
CA ASN A 29 3.85 10.99 4.13
C ASN A 29 2.43 11.18 3.58
N LEU A 30 1.45 10.62 4.26
CA LEU A 30 0.03 10.81 3.96
C LEU A 30 -0.51 11.93 4.85
N GLU A 31 -0.57 13.13 4.32
CA GLU A 31 -0.99 14.34 5.03
C GLU A 31 -2.28 14.93 4.45
N PRO A 32 -3.17 15.50 5.27
CA PRO A 32 -3.13 15.59 6.73
C PRO A 32 -3.44 14.25 7.41
N PRO A 33 -2.89 13.94 8.61
CA PRO A 33 -2.97 12.59 9.23
C PRO A 33 -4.39 12.05 9.44
N PHE A 34 -5.36 12.94 9.64
CA PHE A 34 -6.76 12.60 9.93
C PHE A 34 -7.73 13.09 8.86
N GLY A 35 -7.22 13.46 7.70
CA GLY A 35 -7.99 13.89 6.54
C GLY A 35 -8.72 12.75 5.84
N SER A 36 -9.37 13.06 4.72
CA SER A 36 -9.95 12.05 3.85
C SER A 36 -8.84 11.21 3.21
N ILE A 37 -9.07 9.89 3.10
CA ILE A 37 -8.19 8.98 2.37
C ILE A 37 -8.01 9.46 0.91
N ASP A 38 -9.03 10.07 0.34
CA ASP A 38 -8.99 10.62 -1.01
C ASP A 38 -7.99 11.76 -1.18
N ALA A 39 -7.72 12.52 -0.11
CA ALA A 39 -6.77 13.64 -0.16
C ALA A 39 -5.32 13.20 -0.39
N TYR A 40 -5.01 11.93 -0.17
CA TYR A 40 -3.67 11.40 -0.35
C TYR A 40 -3.30 11.09 -1.81
N ALA A 41 -4.27 11.13 -2.72
CA ALA A 41 -4.08 10.76 -4.12
C ALA A 41 -3.00 11.60 -4.82
N GLU A 42 -2.94 12.90 -4.55
CA GLU A 42 -1.94 13.78 -5.14
C GLU A 42 -0.51 13.45 -4.68
N SER A 43 -0.32 13.21 -3.38
CA SER A 43 0.98 12.81 -2.81
C SER A 43 1.44 11.45 -3.36
N ILE A 44 0.52 10.52 -3.56
CA ILE A 44 0.81 9.21 -4.17
C ILE A 44 1.20 9.40 -5.64
N ASP A 45 0.45 10.20 -6.39
CA ASP A 45 0.73 10.48 -7.79
C ASP A 45 2.10 11.11 -7.99
N ALA A 46 2.44 12.11 -7.18
CA ALA A 46 3.74 12.76 -7.21
C ALA A 46 4.88 11.78 -6.91
N ALA A 47 4.71 10.88 -5.93
CA ALA A 47 5.70 9.87 -5.59
C ALA A 47 5.92 8.86 -6.72
N VAL A 48 4.83 8.39 -7.35
CA VAL A 48 4.89 7.48 -8.49
C VAL A 48 5.62 8.12 -9.66
N ARG A 49 5.27 9.35 -10.02
CA ARG A 49 5.97 10.11 -11.09
C ARG A 49 7.46 10.23 -10.80
N ARG A 50 7.83 10.59 -9.58
CA ARG A 50 9.22 10.76 -9.18
C ARG A 50 10.04 9.47 -9.34
N VAL A 51 9.48 8.30 -8.97
CA VAL A 51 10.16 7.03 -9.20
C VAL A 51 10.25 6.72 -10.69
N GLN A 52 9.17 6.95 -11.46
CA GLN A 52 9.18 6.77 -12.92
C GLN A 52 10.23 7.63 -13.61
N GLU A 53 10.33 8.90 -13.24
CA GLU A 53 11.34 9.84 -13.79
C GLU A 53 12.76 9.37 -13.49
N ALA A 54 13.00 8.85 -12.28
CA ALA A 54 14.32 8.37 -11.86
C ALA A 54 14.72 7.03 -12.48
N THR A 55 13.72 6.15 -12.77
CA THR A 55 13.96 4.76 -13.21
C THR A 55 13.55 4.48 -14.66
N THR A 56 12.78 5.37 -15.26
CA THR A 56 12.11 5.20 -16.57
C THR A 56 11.15 3.98 -16.64
N ARG A 57 10.66 3.51 -15.48
CA ARG A 57 9.84 2.29 -15.35
C ARG A 57 8.66 2.50 -14.40
N PRO A 58 7.53 1.78 -14.59
CA PRO A 58 6.43 1.75 -13.64
C PRO A 58 6.89 1.20 -12.29
N PRO A 59 6.72 1.92 -11.17
CA PRO A 59 7.15 1.46 -9.86
C PRO A 59 6.25 0.34 -9.30
N VAL A 60 6.83 -0.45 -8.41
CA VAL A 60 6.08 -1.28 -7.46
C VAL A 60 5.69 -0.42 -6.26
N VAL A 61 4.45 -0.55 -5.81
CA VAL A 61 3.92 0.17 -4.65
C VAL A 61 3.76 -0.80 -3.48
N VAL A 62 4.35 -0.47 -2.32
CA VAL A 62 4.15 -1.21 -1.06
C VAL A 62 3.37 -0.33 -0.11
N ALA A 63 2.26 -0.83 0.42
CA ALA A 63 1.35 -0.09 1.26
C ALA A 63 0.93 -0.90 2.50
N HIS A 64 0.97 -0.28 3.68
CA HIS A 64 0.54 -0.88 4.93
C HIS A 64 -0.80 -0.28 5.38
N SER A 65 -1.72 -1.14 5.84
CA SER A 65 -2.96 -0.72 6.50
C SER A 65 -3.77 0.29 5.65
N MET A 66 -4.17 1.43 6.22
CA MET A 66 -4.87 2.52 5.52
C MET A 66 -4.18 2.94 4.21
N GLY A 67 -2.85 2.83 4.13
CA GLY A 67 -2.10 3.19 2.93
C GLY A 67 -2.54 2.43 1.68
N GLY A 68 -2.97 1.17 1.81
CA GLY A 68 -3.52 0.40 0.69
C GLY A 68 -4.87 0.92 0.21
N LEU A 69 -5.72 1.43 1.10
CA LEU A 69 -6.96 2.10 0.72
C LEU A 69 -6.69 3.42 -0.02
N ALA A 70 -5.65 4.16 0.39
CA ALA A 70 -5.23 5.37 -0.31
C ALA A 70 -4.76 5.06 -1.74
N VAL A 71 -4.01 3.98 -1.94
CA VAL A 71 -3.60 3.52 -3.28
C VAL A 71 -4.81 3.11 -4.12
N ARG A 72 -5.77 2.37 -3.56
CA ARG A 72 -7.03 2.02 -4.25
C ARG A 72 -7.79 3.28 -4.69
N SER A 73 -7.97 4.24 -3.79
CA SER A 73 -8.66 5.50 -4.10
C SER A 73 -7.95 6.29 -5.20
N TRP A 74 -6.63 6.34 -5.17
CA TRP A 74 -5.83 6.97 -6.23
C TRP A 74 -6.02 6.27 -7.58
N LEU A 75 -5.91 4.95 -7.64
CA LEU A 75 -6.11 4.17 -8.86
C LEU A 75 -7.54 4.25 -9.40
N ALA A 76 -8.53 4.32 -8.52
CA ALA A 76 -9.94 4.45 -8.90
C ALA A 76 -10.28 5.81 -9.54
N ARG A 77 -9.51 6.86 -9.24
CA ARG A 77 -9.76 8.24 -9.69
C ARG A 77 -8.89 8.68 -10.87
N SER A 78 -7.88 7.93 -11.21
CA SER A 78 -6.92 8.28 -12.24
C SER A 78 -6.71 7.15 -13.23
N ASP A 79 -6.23 7.48 -14.43
CA ASP A 79 -5.75 6.50 -15.40
C ASP A 79 -4.32 6.03 -15.06
N ALA A 80 -4.03 5.96 -13.75
CA ALA A 80 -2.70 5.69 -13.23
C ALA A 80 -2.34 4.19 -13.18
N ALA A 81 -3.28 3.31 -13.48
CA ALA A 81 -3.03 1.86 -13.39
C ALA A 81 -1.90 1.39 -14.31
N ASP A 82 -1.78 2.01 -15.49
CA ASP A 82 -0.71 1.69 -16.44
C ASP A 82 0.66 2.28 -16.03
N ARG A 83 0.67 3.11 -14.97
CA ARG A 83 1.87 3.72 -14.39
C ARG A 83 2.41 2.95 -13.19
N VAL A 84 1.78 1.86 -12.80
CA VAL A 84 2.16 1.01 -11.66
C VAL A 84 2.30 -0.41 -12.12
N GLN A 85 3.40 -1.04 -11.77
CA GLN A 85 3.66 -2.43 -12.13
C GLN A 85 2.90 -3.41 -11.24
N ARG A 86 2.95 -3.22 -9.92
CA ARG A 86 2.33 -4.08 -8.91
C ARG A 86 2.06 -3.28 -7.63
N VAL A 87 1.06 -3.68 -6.88
CA VAL A 87 0.72 -3.12 -5.56
C VAL A 87 0.72 -4.22 -4.53
N PHE A 88 1.62 -4.16 -3.56
CA PHE A 88 1.63 -5.04 -2.40
C PHE A 88 0.96 -4.33 -1.22
N THR A 89 -0.07 -4.94 -0.67
CA THR A 89 -0.74 -4.43 0.53
C THR A 89 -0.49 -5.35 1.71
N LEU A 90 -0.14 -4.76 2.85
CA LEU A 90 0.23 -5.45 4.08
C LEU A 90 -0.82 -5.10 5.15
N GLY A 91 -1.72 -6.01 5.45
CA GLY A 91 -2.79 -5.80 6.43
C GLY A 91 -3.73 -4.64 6.09
N THR A 92 -4.02 -4.41 4.82
CA THR A 92 -4.94 -3.33 4.42
C THR A 92 -6.39 -3.75 4.68
N PRO A 93 -7.20 -2.90 5.35
CA PRO A 93 -8.61 -3.17 5.60
C PRO A 93 -9.45 -2.93 4.34
N HIS A 94 -9.31 -3.79 3.31
CA HIS A 94 -9.97 -3.63 2.02
C HIS A 94 -11.50 -3.60 2.11
N GLY A 95 -12.07 -4.35 3.06
CA GLY A 95 -13.50 -4.34 3.42
C GLY A 95 -13.81 -3.52 4.67
N GLY A 96 -12.86 -2.76 5.15
CA GLY A 96 -12.96 -2.03 6.42
C GLY A 96 -12.45 -2.83 7.61
N THR A 97 -12.61 -2.29 8.81
CA THR A 97 -12.27 -2.96 10.06
C THR A 97 -13.28 -2.63 11.15
N TRP A 98 -13.55 -3.62 12.01
CA TRP A 98 -14.46 -3.46 13.14
C TRP A 98 -13.98 -2.36 14.10
N LEU A 99 -12.67 -2.21 14.32
CA LEU A 99 -12.11 -1.18 15.20
C LEU A 99 -12.43 0.24 14.75
N ALA A 100 -12.60 0.48 13.46
CA ALA A 100 -12.91 1.79 12.91
C ALA A 100 -14.25 2.36 13.39
N ARG A 101 -15.14 1.50 13.97
CA ARG A 101 -16.42 1.96 14.58
C ARG A 101 -16.21 2.98 15.69
N PHE A 102 -15.07 2.94 16.37
CA PHE A 102 -14.75 3.85 17.47
C PHE A 102 -14.06 5.13 17.03
N SER A 103 -13.68 5.23 15.76
CA SER A 103 -12.99 6.43 15.25
C SER A 103 -13.96 7.57 14.97
N SER A 104 -13.58 8.78 15.38
CA SER A 104 -14.26 10.03 15.04
C SER A 104 -13.63 10.77 13.87
N THR A 105 -12.41 10.40 13.45
CA THR A 105 -11.68 11.03 12.33
C THR A 105 -12.32 10.68 10.98
N LEU A 106 -12.06 11.52 9.97
CA LEU A 106 -12.66 11.33 8.65
C LEU A 106 -12.20 10.02 8.00
N ASN A 107 -10.88 9.79 7.90
CA ASN A 107 -10.32 8.56 7.38
C ASN A 107 -10.70 7.33 8.22
N GLY A 108 -10.79 7.47 9.55
CA GLY A 108 -11.26 6.39 10.41
C GLY A 108 -12.70 5.99 10.11
N ARG A 109 -13.60 6.96 9.87
CA ARG A 109 -14.99 6.68 9.44
C ARG A 109 -15.06 6.03 8.06
N GLN A 110 -14.15 6.39 7.14
CA GLN A 110 -14.04 5.77 5.82
C GLN A 110 -13.62 4.29 5.91
N MET A 111 -12.84 3.91 6.94
CA MET A 111 -12.42 2.52 7.17
C MET A 111 -13.45 1.66 7.92
N ARG A 112 -14.63 2.16 8.26
CA ARG A 112 -15.68 1.34 8.89
C ARG A 112 -16.21 0.31 7.90
N ILE A 113 -16.50 -0.89 8.41
CA ILE A 113 -17.20 -1.94 7.65
C ILE A 113 -18.52 -1.38 7.13
N GLY A 114 -18.79 -1.54 5.83
CA GLY A 114 -20.02 -1.05 5.21
C GLY A 114 -20.11 0.49 5.15
N SER A 115 -18.97 1.20 5.18
CA SER A 115 -19.01 2.64 5.01
C SER A 115 -19.41 3.01 3.59
N PRO A 116 -20.23 4.07 3.39
CA PRO A 116 -20.60 4.54 2.06
C PRO A 116 -19.38 4.86 1.17
N TRP A 117 -18.26 5.22 1.78
CA TRP A 117 -17.01 5.50 1.06
C TRP A 117 -16.39 4.23 0.47
N LEU A 118 -16.34 3.11 1.24
CA LEU A 118 -15.86 1.82 0.75
C LEU A 118 -16.77 1.25 -0.34
N ASP A 119 -18.08 1.38 -0.17
CA ASP A 119 -19.05 0.93 -1.16
C ASP A 119 -18.89 1.71 -2.47
N ALA A 120 -18.75 3.04 -2.40
CA ALA A 120 -18.50 3.88 -3.57
C ALA A 120 -17.18 3.53 -4.27
N LEU A 121 -16.11 3.30 -3.49
CA LEU A 121 -14.81 2.89 -4.03
C LEU A 121 -14.91 1.54 -4.76
N SER A 122 -15.53 0.55 -4.15
CA SER A 122 -15.73 -0.79 -4.73
C SER A 122 -16.57 -0.75 -6.02
N ASN A 123 -17.59 0.11 -6.08
CA ASN A 123 -18.41 0.29 -7.28
C ASN A 123 -17.60 0.86 -8.46
N VAL A 124 -16.72 1.83 -8.20
CA VAL A 124 -15.82 2.39 -9.23
C VAL A 124 -14.82 1.33 -9.70
N GLU A 125 -14.22 0.57 -8.78
CA GLU A 125 -13.26 -0.48 -9.10
C GLU A 125 -13.86 -1.61 -9.94
N ALA A 126 -15.11 -1.98 -9.69
CA ALA A 126 -15.82 -3.01 -10.46
C ALA A 126 -15.91 -2.66 -11.96
N THR A 127 -15.95 -1.37 -12.31
CA THR A 127 -15.96 -0.93 -13.70
C THR A 127 -14.57 -0.90 -14.34
N ARG A 128 -13.51 -0.83 -13.55
CA ARG A 128 -12.12 -0.66 -14.03
C ARG A 128 -11.32 -1.95 -14.10
N ASN A 129 -11.72 -2.99 -13.36
CA ASN A 129 -11.09 -4.33 -13.30
C ASN A 129 -9.56 -4.30 -13.11
N LYS A 130 -9.06 -3.47 -12.19
CA LYS A 130 -7.63 -3.29 -11.92
C LYS A 130 -7.12 -4.01 -10.67
N ASN A 131 -7.99 -4.79 -10.00
CA ASN A 131 -7.64 -5.48 -8.74
C ASN A 131 -6.57 -6.56 -8.93
N SER A 132 -6.39 -7.08 -10.15
CA SER A 132 -5.31 -8.01 -10.49
C SER A 132 -3.89 -7.43 -10.32
N LEU A 133 -3.76 -6.09 -10.19
CA LEU A 133 -2.48 -5.45 -9.84
C LEU A 133 -2.09 -5.69 -8.39
N PHE A 134 -3.03 -6.08 -7.52
CA PHE A 134 -2.80 -6.18 -6.08
C PHE A 134 -2.37 -7.59 -5.66
N VAL A 135 -1.43 -7.63 -4.72
CA VAL A 135 -1.09 -8.78 -3.90
C VAL A 135 -1.34 -8.41 -2.45
N CYS A 136 -2.29 -9.08 -1.82
CA CYS A 136 -2.75 -8.75 -0.47
C CYS A 136 -2.15 -9.73 0.55
N TYR A 137 -1.16 -9.27 1.33
CA TYR A 137 -0.69 -10.01 2.50
C TYR A 137 -1.59 -9.72 3.69
N TYR A 138 -2.05 -10.75 4.34
CA TYR A 138 -2.89 -10.68 5.54
C TYR A 138 -2.51 -11.74 6.55
N SER A 139 -2.93 -11.56 7.80
CA SER A 139 -2.68 -12.53 8.86
C SER A 139 -3.96 -12.96 9.56
N ASN A 140 -4.03 -14.23 9.96
CA ASN A 140 -5.11 -14.76 10.78
C ASN A 140 -5.06 -14.24 12.23
N CYS A 141 -3.94 -13.63 12.65
CA CYS A 141 -3.73 -13.02 13.97
C CYS A 141 -3.66 -11.49 13.92
N ASP A 142 -4.11 -10.87 12.82
CA ASP A 142 -4.17 -9.41 12.72
C ASP A 142 -5.13 -8.85 13.77
N ASN A 143 -4.60 -8.01 14.67
CA ASN A 143 -5.32 -7.44 15.79
C ASN A 143 -5.97 -6.08 15.49
N ILE A 144 -5.86 -5.59 14.26
CA ILE A 144 -6.41 -4.31 13.79
C ILE A 144 -7.44 -4.54 12.68
N VAL A 145 -7.10 -5.34 11.66
CA VAL A 145 -8.02 -5.67 10.58
C VAL A 145 -8.74 -6.97 10.91
N PHE A 146 -9.93 -6.82 11.46
CA PHE A 146 -10.74 -7.94 11.94
C PHE A 146 -12.19 -7.85 11.45
N PRO A 147 -12.77 -8.97 10.95
CA PRO A 147 -12.15 -10.27 10.68
C PRO A 147 -11.10 -10.22 9.54
N ALA A 148 -10.17 -11.17 9.55
CA ALA A 148 -9.03 -11.22 8.62
C ALA A 148 -9.43 -11.24 7.12
N SER A 149 -10.61 -11.78 6.82
CA SER A 149 -11.18 -11.77 5.46
C SER A 149 -11.40 -10.36 4.88
N LEU A 150 -11.48 -9.33 5.73
CA LEU A 150 -11.59 -7.94 5.30
C LEU A 150 -10.28 -7.37 4.74
N ALA A 151 -9.17 -8.08 4.90
CA ALA A 151 -7.91 -7.72 4.28
C ALA A 151 -7.74 -8.35 2.87
N ILE A 152 -8.71 -9.11 2.40
CA ILE A 152 -8.74 -9.70 1.06
C ILE A 152 -9.47 -8.74 0.12
N LEU A 153 -8.86 -8.45 -1.03
CA LEU A 153 -9.48 -7.66 -2.09
C LEU A 153 -9.98 -8.61 -3.20
N PRO A 154 -11.28 -8.62 -3.50
CA PRO A 154 -11.81 -9.46 -4.58
C PRO A 154 -11.12 -9.19 -5.92
N GLY A 155 -10.70 -10.26 -6.61
CA GLY A 155 -9.96 -10.17 -7.88
C GLY A 155 -8.46 -9.92 -7.75
N ALA A 156 -7.94 -9.78 -6.52
CA ALA A 156 -6.52 -9.70 -6.23
C ALA A 156 -5.94 -11.05 -5.81
N GLU A 157 -4.63 -11.21 -5.93
CA GLU A 157 -3.89 -12.29 -5.31
C GLU A 157 -3.86 -12.09 -3.79
N SER A 158 -4.03 -13.16 -3.00
CA SER A 158 -4.03 -13.07 -1.53
C SER A 158 -3.05 -14.08 -0.93
N ARG A 159 -2.21 -13.62 0.00
CA ARG A 159 -1.19 -14.41 0.68
C ARG A 159 -1.39 -14.33 2.20
N CYS A 160 -1.75 -15.48 2.82
CA CYS A 160 -1.89 -15.56 4.26
C CYS A 160 -0.53 -15.77 4.92
N VAL A 161 -0.23 -14.99 5.95
CA VAL A 161 0.93 -15.17 6.82
C VAL A 161 0.42 -15.39 8.24
N GLU A 162 0.63 -16.59 8.77
CA GLU A 162 0.03 -16.99 10.04
C GLU A 162 0.74 -16.37 11.24
N GLY A 163 -0.03 -16.09 12.29
CA GLY A 163 0.50 -15.76 13.61
C GLY A 163 1.02 -14.33 13.80
N LEU A 164 0.91 -13.45 12.81
CA LEU A 164 1.46 -12.10 12.89
C LEU A 164 0.43 -11.06 13.30
N ALA A 165 0.80 -10.19 14.23
CA ALA A 165 0.06 -8.98 14.53
C ALA A 165 0.21 -7.94 13.40
N HIS A 166 -0.73 -7.03 13.31
CA HIS A 166 -0.90 -6.04 12.24
C HIS A 166 0.40 -5.33 11.79
N VAL A 167 1.12 -4.77 12.75
CA VAL A 167 2.36 -4.03 12.45
C VAL A 167 3.49 -4.97 12.08
N HIS A 168 3.57 -6.15 12.72
CA HIS A 168 4.61 -7.14 12.48
C HIS A 168 4.57 -7.68 11.05
N LEU A 169 3.37 -7.81 10.48
CA LEU A 169 3.21 -8.24 9.09
C LEU A 169 4.02 -7.40 8.10
N ALA A 170 4.15 -6.09 8.36
CA ALA A 170 4.90 -5.19 7.51
C ALA A 170 6.43 -5.35 7.62
N PHE A 171 6.91 -5.99 8.67
CA PHE A 171 8.35 -6.13 8.96
C PHE A 171 8.79 -7.59 9.04
N GLU A 172 7.92 -8.52 8.70
CA GLU A 172 8.24 -9.94 8.68
C GLU A 172 9.30 -10.22 7.61
N PRO A 173 10.50 -10.72 7.98
CA PRO A 173 11.60 -10.87 7.04
C PRO A 173 11.28 -11.72 5.81
N PRO A 174 10.57 -12.86 5.91
CA PRO A 174 10.11 -13.60 4.74
C PRO A 174 9.24 -12.77 3.78
N VAL A 175 8.28 -11.96 4.31
CA VAL A 175 7.41 -11.10 3.50
C VAL A 175 8.23 -10.01 2.81
N MET A 176 9.09 -9.34 3.55
CA MET A 176 9.98 -8.33 2.99
C MET A 176 10.88 -8.91 1.89
N GLY A 177 11.52 -10.05 2.17
CA GLY A 177 12.41 -10.71 1.21
C GLY A 177 11.68 -11.20 -0.04
N GLU A 178 10.46 -11.68 0.10
CA GLU A 178 9.63 -12.09 -1.03
C GLU A 178 9.28 -10.92 -1.94
N ILE A 179 8.83 -9.80 -1.36
CA ILE A 179 8.49 -8.59 -2.13
C ILE A 179 9.73 -8.00 -2.81
N VAL A 180 10.87 -7.96 -2.12
CA VAL A 180 12.13 -7.49 -2.73
C VAL A 180 12.52 -8.36 -3.90
N ARG A 181 12.47 -9.68 -3.77
CA ARG A 181 12.74 -10.60 -4.90
C ARG A 181 11.76 -10.41 -6.06
N GLU A 182 10.49 -10.15 -5.80
CA GLU A 182 9.53 -9.85 -6.88
C GLU A 182 9.87 -8.52 -7.58
N ILE A 183 10.33 -7.51 -6.84
CA ILE A 183 10.80 -6.25 -7.44
C ILE A 183 12.02 -6.50 -8.34
N GLU A 184 12.98 -7.30 -7.88
CA GLU A 184 14.20 -7.63 -8.64
C GLU A 184 13.92 -8.52 -9.85
N ALA A 185 13.02 -9.50 -9.72
CA ALA A 185 12.72 -10.46 -10.77
C ALA A 185 11.92 -9.87 -11.94
N THR A 186 11.08 -8.88 -11.67
CA THR A 186 10.24 -8.26 -12.69
C THR A 186 11.00 -7.26 -13.56
N GLU A 187 12.23 -6.84 -13.13
CA GLU A 187 13.04 -5.91 -13.90
C GLU A 187 14.54 -6.01 -13.62
N PRO A 188 15.38 -6.26 -14.64
CA PRO A 188 16.81 -6.03 -14.47
C PRO A 188 17.03 -4.53 -14.23
N LEU A 189 17.49 -4.16 -13.02
CA LEU A 189 17.93 -2.79 -12.76
C LEU A 189 19.05 -2.44 -13.75
N PRO A 190 18.99 -1.27 -14.41
CA PRO A 190 20.08 -0.83 -15.25
C PRO A 190 21.36 -0.78 -14.42
N ALA A 191 22.44 -1.39 -14.93
CA ALA A 191 23.73 -1.38 -14.28
C ALA A 191 24.09 0.06 -13.85
N ARG A 192 24.25 0.28 -12.52
CA ARG A 192 24.71 1.50 -11.89
C ARG A 192 23.75 2.72 -11.88
N THR A 193 22.62 2.61 -11.23
CA THR A 193 22.04 3.80 -10.61
C THR A 193 22.26 3.68 -9.10
N ARG A 194 23.09 4.55 -8.51
CA ARG A 194 23.27 4.59 -7.05
C ARG A 194 21.91 4.85 -6.42
N ALA A 195 21.49 3.98 -5.50
CA ALA A 195 20.27 4.14 -4.73
C ALA A 195 20.37 5.40 -3.84
N HIS A 196 20.01 6.54 -4.40
CA HIS A 196 19.79 7.73 -3.59
C HIS A 196 18.35 7.69 -3.09
N ALA A 197 18.18 7.77 -1.76
CA ALA A 197 16.90 8.15 -1.21
C ALA A 197 16.50 9.46 -1.90
N LEU A 198 15.43 9.43 -2.67
CA LEU A 198 14.87 10.63 -3.26
C LEU A 198 14.21 11.38 -2.09
N SER A 199 15.03 12.19 -1.37
CA SER A 199 14.57 13.00 -0.26
C SER A 199 13.56 14.03 -0.75
N GLY A 200 12.37 14.00 -0.23
CA GLY A 200 11.31 14.97 -0.34
C GLY A 200 10.87 15.42 1.03
#